data_17a91a96ef6784070766321dd6708e5b
#
_entry.id   17a91a96ef6784070766321dd6708e5b
#
_cell.length_a   1.000
_cell.length_b   1.000
_cell.length_c   1.000
_cell.angle_alpha   90.00
_cell.angle_beta   90.00
_cell.angle_gamma   90.00
#
_symmetry.space_group_name_H-M   'P 1'
#
loop_
_entity.id
_entity.type
_entity.pdbx_description
1 polymer ?
#
loop_
_entity_poly.entity_id
_entity_poly.type
_entity_poly.pdbx_seq_one_letter_code
_entity_poly.pdbx_strand_id
1 'polypeptide(L)'
;MAIVDVKVPQLSESVAEATLLQWKKKPGEAVAADEILIEIETDKVVLEVPAPASGVLSEIVKSDGGTVISAEVIARIDTEAKSTAAAAPAKSAAPVAPAAAAPTPAAPSSVTRPGAPIAMPSAAKLMAETGVSLSQGSGKDGRITKADVMAAQKTGGSAPTVSAGQPSGLPAVAVSAGLPQPSISLGPDAQLEGRPEQRVPMSRLRARIAERLLQSQATNAILTTFNEVNMAPLMAMRKQYGERFEKEHGVKLGFMSFFVKAAVAALKKYPVLNASVDGNDIVYHGYFDIGIAVGSPRGLVVPILRNVDQMTFADIEKKISEYGVKARDGKISIEELTGGTFSISNGGVFGSMLSTPIINPPQSAILGIHATKDRAVVENGQVVVRPMNYLAMSYDHRIIDGREAVLGLVTMKEALEDPARLLLEV
;
A
#
# COMPACT_ATOMS: atom_id res chain seq x y z
N MET A 1 9.18 -10.81 -48.45
CA MET A 1 9.05 -10.12 -47.16
C MET A 1 7.57 -10.06 -46.83
N ALA A 2 7.15 -10.88 -45.86
CA ALA A 2 5.78 -10.81 -45.40
C ALA A 2 5.75 -9.89 -44.17
N ILE A 3 5.34 -8.66 -44.32
CA ILE A 3 5.20 -7.66 -43.24
C ILE A 3 3.80 -7.77 -42.68
N VAL A 4 3.69 -7.97 -41.39
CA VAL A 4 2.43 -8.01 -40.64
C VAL A 4 2.34 -6.77 -39.75
N ASP A 5 1.26 -6.02 -39.91
CA ASP A 5 1.01 -4.82 -39.12
C ASP A 5 0.48 -5.19 -37.72
N VAL A 6 1.08 -4.62 -36.69
CA VAL A 6 0.60 -4.67 -35.32
C VAL A 6 -0.38 -3.53 -35.11
N LYS A 7 -1.64 -3.85 -34.83
CA LYS A 7 -2.73 -2.87 -34.67
C LYS A 7 -3.19 -2.78 -33.24
N VAL A 8 -3.63 -1.59 -32.83
CA VAL A 8 -4.33 -1.37 -31.56
C VAL A 8 -5.61 -2.21 -31.53
N PRO A 9 -5.87 -2.99 -30.45
CA PRO A 9 -7.15 -3.68 -30.29
C PRO A 9 -8.35 -2.74 -30.36
N GLN A 10 -9.54 -3.27 -30.62
CA GLN A 10 -10.75 -2.45 -30.59
C GLN A 10 -10.96 -1.89 -29.18
N LEU A 11 -10.93 -0.57 -29.07
CA LEU A 11 -11.28 0.16 -27.86
C LEU A 11 -12.81 0.19 -27.74
N SER A 12 -13.34 0.25 -26.51
CA SER A 12 -14.79 0.36 -26.32
C SER A 12 -15.34 1.65 -26.92
N GLU A 13 -16.60 1.67 -27.36
CA GLU A 13 -17.27 2.82 -27.97
C GLU A 13 -17.17 4.13 -27.17
N SER A 14 -16.91 4.02 -25.86
CA SER A 14 -16.74 5.16 -24.96
C SER A 14 -15.28 5.66 -24.83
N VAL A 15 -14.31 5.02 -25.52
CA VAL A 15 -12.88 5.37 -25.45
C VAL A 15 -12.38 5.74 -26.82
N ALA A 16 -12.27 7.04 -27.09
CA ALA A 16 -11.83 7.55 -28.39
C ALA A 16 -10.32 7.42 -28.62
N GLU A 17 -9.52 7.49 -27.55
CA GLU A 17 -8.06 7.54 -27.62
C GLU A 17 -7.41 6.73 -26.48
N ALA A 18 -6.20 6.23 -26.73
CA ALA A 18 -5.39 5.52 -25.75
C ALA A 18 -3.92 5.98 -25.83
N THR A 19 -3.14 5.78 -24.78
CA THR A 19 -1.71 6.13 -24.74
C THR A 19 -0.87 4.88 -24.72
N LEU A 20 0.14 4.79 -25.59
CA LEU A 20 1.15 3.74 -25.56
C LEU A 20 2.01 3.91 -24.31
N LEU A 21 2.18 2.84 -23.54
CA LEU A 21 3.14 2.79 -22.44
C LEU A 21 4.54 2.48 -23.01
N GLN A 22 5.35 1.76 -22.26
CA GLN A 22 6.72 1.44 -22.68
C GLN A 22 6.75 0.19 -23.58
N TRP A 23 7.47 0.25 -24.69
CA TRP A 23 7.76 -0.91 -25.53
C TRP A 23 8.62 -1.93 -24.79
N LYS A 24 8.17 -3.19 -24.78
CA LYS A 24 8.90 -4.31 -24.16
C LYS A 24 9.98 -4.90 -25.08
N LYS A 25 9.90 -4.58 -26.37
CA LYS A 25 10.83 -5.01 -27.41
C LYS A 25 11.36 -3.83 -28.23
N LYS A 26 12.60 -3.98 -28.71
CA LYS A 26 13.25 -2.96 -29.55
C LYS A 26 13.18 -3.38 -31.03
N PRO A 27 13.26 -2.42 -31.98
CA PRO A 27 13.42 -2.75 -33.39
C PRO A 27 14.62 -3.68 -33.61
N GLY A 28 14.42 -4.75 -34.39
CA GLY A 28 15.42 -5.78 -34.65
C GLY A 28 15.38 -6.98 -33.69
N GLU A 29 14.57 -6.98 -32.65
CA GLU A 29 14.40 -8.13 -31.74
C GLU A 29 13.39 -9.14 -32.28
N ALA A 30 13.67 -10.43 -32.02
CA ALA A 30 12.74 -11.50 -32.34
C ALA A 30 11.56 -11.53 -31.38
N VAL A 31 10.36 -11.75 -31.91
CA VAL A 31 9.11 -11.83 -31.18
C VAL A 31 8.38 -13.13 -31.52
N ALA A 32 7.77 -13.77 -30.51
CA ALA A 32 6.91 -14.94 -30.71
C ALA A 32 5.45 -14.49 -30.93
N ALA A 33 4.64 -15.32 -31.58
CA ALA A 33 3.19 -15.06 -31.64
C ALA A 33 2.61 -15.02 -30.22
N ASP A 34 1.65 -14.12 -29.99
CA ASP A 34 1.01 -13.85 -28.70
C ASP A 34 1.94 -13.27 -27.61
N GLU A 35 3.19 -12.93 -27.93
CA GLU A 35 4.07 -12.22 -26.99
C GLU A 35 3.65 -10.76 -26.86
N ILE A 36 3.54 -10.26 -25.62
CA ILE A 36 3.14 -8.89 -25.33
C ILE A 36 4.24 -7.91 -25.76
N LEU A 37 3.95 -7.07 -26.73
CA LEU A 37 4.87 -6.08 -27.28
C LEU A 37 4.85 -4.75 -26.54
N ILE A 38 3.65 -4.30 -26.20
CA ILE A 38 3.39 -3.03 -25.53
C ILE A 38 2.08 -3.09 -24.75
N GLU A 39 1.97 -2.27 -23.75
CA GLU A 39 0.74 -2.01 -23.01
C GLU A 39 0.17 -0.65 -23.42
N ILE A 40 -1.16 -0.57 -23.56
CA ILE A 40 -1.89 0.64 -23.93
C ILE A 40 -2.75 1.06 -22.75
N GLU A 41 -2.55 2.28 -22.27
CA GLU A 41 -3.35 2.86 -21.19
C GLU A 41 -4.53 3.65 -21.75
N THR A 42 -5.72 3.28 -21.35
CA THR A 42 -6.96 4.05 -21.59
C THR A 42 -7.38 4.78 -20.30
N ASP A 43 -8.41 5.58 -20.35
CA ASP A 43 -8.96 6.25 -19.16
C ASP A 43 -9.59 5.26 -18.17
N LYS A 44 -9.83 4.00 -18.57
CA LYS A 44 -10.52 3.00 -17.76
C LYS A 44 -9.69 1.74 -17.49
N VAL A 45 -8.94 1.25 -18.48
CA VAL A 45 -8.23 -0.03 -18.41
C VAL A 45 -6.89 0.05 -19.15
N VAL A 46 -5.92 -0.75 -18.71
CA VAL A 46 -4.70 -1.02 -19.47
C VAL A 46 -4.91 -2.28 -20.29
N LEU A 47 -4.72 -2.17 -21.61
CA LEU A 47 -4.82 -3.27 -22.56
C LEU A 47 -3.44 -3.71 -23.02
N GLU A 48 -3.22 -5.02 -23.09
CA GLU A 48 -2.00 -5.61 -23.63
C GLU A 48 -2.15 -5.83 -25.14
N VAL A 49 -1.11 -5.50 -25.91
CA VAL A 49 -1.07 -5.73 -27.34
C VAL A 49 -0.11 -6.88 -27.63
N PRO A 50 -0.65 -8.07 -27.95
CA PRO A 50 0.17 -9.22 -28.34
C PRO A 50 0.64 -9.11 -29.79
N ALA A 51 1.75 -9.77 -30.11
CA ALA A 51 2.24 -9.91 -31.48
C ALA A 51 1.29 -10.81 -32.30
N PRO A 52 0.80 -10.37 -33.45
CA PRO A 52 -0.12 -11.15 -34.31
C PRO A 52 0.57 -12.35 -35.00
N ALA A 53 1.88 -12.35 -35.09
CA ALA A 53 2.68 -13.43 -35.68
C ALA A 53 4.10 -13.43 -35.13
N SER A 54 4.79 -14.59 -35.23
CA SER A 54 6.20 -14.69 -34.90
C SER A 54 7.06 -14.08 -36.01
N GLY A 55 8.11 -13.34 -35.65
CA GLY A 55 9.00 -12.69 -36.61
C GLY A 55 10.03 -11.79 -35.91
N VAL A 56 10.50 -10.79 -36.63
CA VAL A 56 11.39 -9.74 -36.08
C VAL A 56 10.66 -8.42 -36.15
N LEU A 57 10.66 -7.65 -35.07
CA LEU A 57 10.09 -6.32 -35.02
C LEU A 57 10.89 -5.39 -35.93
N SER A 58 10.34 -5.07 -37.13
CA SER A 58 11.08 -4.32 -38.15
C SER A 58 11.06 -2.81 -37.86
N GLU A 59 9.93 -2.27 -37.47
CA GLU A 59 9.74 -0.83 -37.27
C GLU A 59 8.71 -0.54 -36.17
N ILE A 60 9.01 0.42 -35.31
CA ILE A 60 8.06 1.02 -34.38
C ILE A 60 7.57 2.33 -35.00
N VAL A 61 6.29 2.37 -35.40
CA VAL A 61 5.66 3.53 -36.04
C VAL A 61 5.34 4.63 -35.04
N LYS A 62 4.96 4.23 -33.80
CA LYS A 62 4.67 5.16 -32.70
C LYS A 62 5.54 4.86 -31.49
N SER A 63 6.22 5.88 -30.98
CA SER A 63 7.09 5.79 -29.80
C SER A 63 6.29 5.74 -28.50
N ASP A 64 7.00 5.41 -27.40
CA ASP A 64 6.48 5.47 -26.04
C ASP A 64 5.79 6.80 -25.75
N GLY A 65 4.63 6.75 -25.07
CA GLY A 65 3.83 7.92 -24.73
C GLY A 65 2.98 8.48 -25.87
N GLY A 66 3.03 7.89 -27.07
CA GLY A 66 2.21 8.32 -28.23
C GLY A 66 0.72 8.06 -28.00
N THR A 67 -0.14 8.97 -28.47
CA THR A 67 -1.60 8.77 -28.47
C THR A 67 -2.00 7.97 -29.72
N VAL A 68 -2.88 6.97 -29.54
CA VAL A 68 -3.36 6.05 -30.58
C VAL A 68 -4.87 5.90 -30.51
N ILE A 69 -5.47 5.60 -31.67
CA ILE A 69 -6.89 5.31 -31.80
C ILE A 69 -7.12 3.82 -32.10
N SER A 70 -8.36 3.38 -32.02
CA SER A 70 -8.77 2.00 -32.33
C SER A 70 -8.32 1.59 -33.74
N ALA A 71 -7.76 0.37 -33.88
CA ALA A 71 -7.27 -0.21 -35.15
C ALA A 71 -6.08 0.53 -35.80
N GLU A 72 -5.45 1.50 -35.16
CA GLU A 72 -4.25 2.18 -35.65
C GLU A 72 -3.03 1.27 -35.66
N VAL A 73 -2.19 1.36 -36.71
CA VAL A 73 -0.95 0.58 -36.82
C VAL A 73 0.13 1.23 -35.97
N ILE A 74 0.70 0.48 -35.01
CA ILE A 74 1.72 0.97 -34.08
C ILE A 74 3.11 0.40 -34.31
N ALA A 75 3.21 -0.76 -34.96
CA ALA A 75 4.49 -1.39 -35.33
C ALA A 75 4.31 -2.35 -36.50
N ARG A 76 5.44 -2.84 -37.06
CA ARG A 76 5.50 -3.82 -38.12
C ARG A 76 6.42 -4.98 -37.78
N ILE A 77 5.98 -6.21 -38.04
CA ILE A 77 6.75 -7.44 -37.85
C ILE A 77 7.05 -8.04 -39.20
N ASP A 78 8.33 -8.36 -39.46
CA ASP A 78 8.75 -9.13 -40.64
C ASP A 78 8.85 -10.62 -40.24
N THR A 79 7.97 -11.43 -40.81
CA THR A 79 7.89 -12.89 -40.50
C THR A 79 8.95 -13.72 -41.22
N GLU A 80 9.66 -13.17 -42.20
CA GLU A 80 10.72 -13.87 -42.94
C GLU A 80 12.14 -13.47 -42.50
N ALA A 81 12.31 -12.41 -41.72
CA ALA A 81 13.59 -11.94 -41.23
C ALA A 81 14.17 -12.89 -40.17
N LYS A 82 15.40 -13.32 -40.36
CA LYS A 82 16.17 -14.02 -39.34
C LYS A 82 16.81 -13.00 -38.38
N SER A 83 16.56 -13.16 -37.09
CA SER A 83 17.15 -12.33 -36.02
C SER A 83 18.67 -12.23 -36.17
N THR A 84 19.20 -11.03 -36.20
CA THR A 84 20.65 -10.75 -36.17
C THR A 84 21.20 -10.60 -34.74
N ALA A 85 20.41 -10.87 -33.72
CA ALA A 85 20.84 -10.81 -32.32
C ALA A 85 21.52 -12.14 -31.92
N ALA A 86 22.77 -12.07 -31.49
CA ALA A 86 23.58 -13.17 -31.01
C ALA A 86 22.88 -13.92 -29.86
N ALA A 87 22.78 -15.24 -30.01
CA ALA A 87 22.22 -16.15 -29.02
C ALA A 87 23.08 -16.17 -27.75
N ALA A 88 22.46 -15.90 -26.61
CA ALA A 88 22.94 -16.37 -25.32
C ALA A 88 22.35 -17.77 -25.05
N PRO A 89 23.13 -18.74 -24.54
CA PRO A 89 22.76 -20.16 -24.61
C PRO A 89 21.66 -20.52 -23.60
N ALA A 90 20.66 -21.21 -24.11
CA ALA A 90 19.63 -21.88 -23.32
C ALA A 90 20.26 -23.01 -22.45
N LYS A 91 19.98 -23.02 -21.16
CA LYS A 91 20.20 -24.14 -20.28
C LYS A 91 19.00 -25.08 -20.34
N SER A 92 19.30 -26.25 -20.88
CA SER A 92 18.49 -27.45 -20.97
C SER A 92 17.94 -27.90 -19.61
N ALA A 93 16.71 -28.34 -19.63
CA ALA A 93 16.03 -29.00 -18.51
C ALA A 93 16.22 -30.52 -18.51
N ALA A 94 16.25 -31.05 -17.29
CA ALA A 94 15.83 -32.34 -16.77
C ALA A 94 16.78 -33.57 -16.93
N PRO A 95 16.68 -34.65 -16.11
CA PRO A 95 15.57 -35.12 -15.31
C PRO A 95 15.87 -35.56 -13.85
N VAL A 96 14.81 -35.91 -13.17
CA VAL A 96 14.54 -36.26 -11.79
C VAL A 96 15.13 -37.62 -11.31
N ALA A 97 15.52 -37.61 -10.00
CA ALA A 97 15.38 -38.61 -8.91
C ALA A 97 16.43 -39.71 -8.73
N PRO A 98 16.52 -40.39 -7.55
CA PRO A 98 15.97 -40.14 -6.23
C PRO A 98 16.95 -40.23 -5.03
N ALA A 99 16.48 -39.72 -3.90
CA ALA A 99 16.71 -40.07 -2.48
C ALA A 99 18.00 -40.72 -1.96
N ALA A 100 18.64 -40.16 -0.95
CA ALA A 100 18.79 -40.72 0.40
C ALA A 100 19.81 -39.97 1.28
N ALA A 101 19.49 -39.94 2.58
CA ALA A 101 20.37 -39.78 3.75
C ALA A 101 20.89 -38.42 4.16
N ALA A 102 20.37 -37.95 5.31
CA ALA A 102 21.01 -37.00 6.19
C ALA A 102 22.33 -37.50 6.74
N PRO A 103 23.29 -36.64 7.03
CA PRO A 103 23.79 -36.56 8.39
C PRO A 103 24.05 -35.15 8.94
N THR A 104 23.76 -35.00 10.18
CA THR A 104 24.29 -34.21 11.33
C THR A 104 25.21 -32.98 11.11
N PRO A 105 25.11 -31.99 12.02
CA PRO A 105 25.49 -30.61 11.77
C PRO A 105 26.97 -30.30 12.01
N ALA A 106 27.55 -29.50 11.14
CA ALA A 106 28.85 -28.90 11.34
C ALA A 106 28.69 -27.40 11.73
N ALA A 107 29.54 -26.99 12.66
CA ALA A 107 29.61 -25.69 13.30
C ALA A 107 29.75 -24.48 12.35
N PRO A 108 29.33 -23.26 12.76
CA PRO A 108 29.35 -22.11 11.89
C PRO A 108 30.77 -21.54 11.71
N SER A 109 31.19 -21.43 10.47
CA SER A 109 32.38 -20.69 10.07
C SER A 109 32.10 -19.18 10.10
N SER A 110 32.87 -18.46 10.88
CA SER A 110 32.84 -17.01 11.00
C SER A 110 33.26 -16.32 9.71
N VAL A 111 32.33 -15.59 9.07
CA VAL A 111 32.64 -14.65 7.96
C VAL A 111 33.10 -13.35 8.57
N THR A 112 34.38 -13.05 8.47
CA THR A 112 35.01 -11.81 8.91
C THR A 112 34.70 -10.69 7.93
N ARG A 113 33.96 -9.67 8.37
CA ARG A 113 33.84 -8.39 7.66
C ARG A 113 35.12 -7.56 7.85
N PRO A 114 35.71 -6.96 6.81
CA PRO A 114 36.85 -6.05 6.95
C PRO A 114 36.45 -4.77 7.70
N GLY A 115 37.13 -4.48 8.81
CA GLY A 115 36.98 -3.20 9.54
C GLY A 115 36.41 -3.25 10.97
N ALA A 116 36.06 -4.39 11.51
CA ALA A 116 35.63 -4.47 12.90
C ALA A 116 36.84 -4.72 13.83
N PRO A 117 36.92 -4.08 15.02
CA PRO A 117 38.00 -4.32 15.98
C PRO A 117 37.94 -5.75 16.51
N ILE A 118 39.06 -6.47 16.42
CA ILE A 118 39.15 -7.87 16.85
C ILE A 118 39.44 -7.88 18.36
N ALA A 119 38.46 -8.27 19.16
CA ALA A 119 38.65 -8.48 20.60
C ALA A 119 39.14 -9.91 20.89
N MET A 120 40.02 -10.06 21.89
CA MET A 120 40.41 -11.36 22.39
C MET A 120 39.24 -12.04 23.13
N PRO A 121 39.12 -13.37 23.16
CA PRO A 121 37.95 -14.07 23.74
C PRO A 121 37.62 -13.64 25.19
N SER A 122 38.62 -13.41 26.02
CA SER A 122 38.46 -12.91 27.38
C SER A 122 38.06 -11.44 27.48
N ALA A 123 38.44 -10.61 26.49
CA ALA A 123 38.03 -9.22 26.38
C ALA A 123 36.57 -9.14 25.88
N ALA A 124 36.21 -9.93 24.87
CA ALA A 124 34.87 -10.01 24.34
C ALA A 124 33.84 -10.41 25.43
N LYS A 125 34.17 -11.38 26.26
CA LYS A 125 33.34 -11.79 27.40
C LYS A 125 33.14 -10.66 28.39
N LEU A 126 34.22 -9.96 28.76
CA LEU A 126 34.18 -8.85 29.70
C LEU A 126 33.45 -7.62 29.13
N MET A 127 33.58 -7.35 27.85
CA MET A 127 32.83 -6.30 27.13
C MET A 127 31.33 -6.59 27.11
N ALA A 128 30.93 -7.86 26.93
CA ALA A 128 29.54 -8.28 27.01
C ALA A 128 28.95 -8.18 28.45
N GLU A 129 29.76 -8.47 29.47
CA GLU A 129 29.34 -8.39 30.89
C GLU A 129 29.26 -6.94 31.39
N THR A 130 30.13 -6.06 30.89
CA THR A 130 30.31 -4.70 31.42
C THR A 130 29.71 -3.60 30.51
N GLY A 131 29.24 -3.95 29.33
CA GLY A 131 28.66 -3.01 28.38
C GLY A 131 29.64 -1.98 27.75
N VAL A 132 30.94 -2.17 27.98
CA VAL A 132 31.99 -1.26 27.47
C VAL A 132 32.36 -1.66 26.05
N SER A 133 32.25 -0.74 25.11
CA SER A 133 32.71 -0.93 23.71
C SER A 133 33.94 -0.09 23.41
N LEU A 134 34.98 -0.73 22.87
CA LEU A 134 36.23 -0.09 22.49
C LEU A 134 36.44 -0.26 20.99
N SER A 135 36.89 0.81 20.32
CA SER A 135 37.16 0.81 18.88
C SER A 135 38.59 0.37 18.54
N GLN A 136 39.50 0.34 19.51
CA GLN A 136 40.90 -0.02 19.35
C GLN A 136 41.49 -0.54 20.67
N GLY A 137 42.38 -1.55 20.63
CA GLY A 137 43.05 -2.11 21.79
C GLY A 137 44.57 -1.99 21.74
N SER A 138 45.26 -2.19 22.87
CA SER A 138 46.70 -2.14 23.02
C SER A 138 47.43 -3.45 22.64
N GLY A 139 46.69 -4.49 22.27
CA GLY A 139 47.25 -5.81 21.87
C GLY A 139 47.93 -5.79 20.50
N LYS A 140 48.71 -6.87 20.21
CA LYS A 140 49.37 -7.04 18.91
C LYS A 140 48.33 -6.97 17.78
N ASP A 141 48.60 -6.20 16.73
CA ASP A 141 47.70 -5.94 15.60
C ASP A 141 46.40 -5.15 15.98
N GLY A 142 46.45 -4.29 17.03
CA GLY A 142 45.32 -3.47 17.44
C GLY A 142 44.20 -4.24 18.12
N ARG A 143 44.43 -5.46 18.59
CA ARG A 143 43.44 -6.31 19.27
C ARG A 143 43.12 -5.78 20.67
N ILE A 144 41.84 -5.80 21.02
CA ILE A 144 41.35 -5.40 22.34
C ILE A 144 41.66 -6.49 23.36
N THR A 145 42.42 -6.15 24.41
CA THR A 145 42.78 -7.05 25.51
C THR A 145 41.85 -6.84 26.73
N LYS A 146 41.88 -7.82 27.67
CA LYS A 146 41.13 -7.69 28.92
C LYS A 146 41.56 -6.46 29.76
N ALA A 147 42.85 -6.07 29.65
CA ALA A 147 43.39 -4.91 30.36
C ALA A 147 42.82 -3.59 29.81
N ASP A 148 42.57 -3.50 28.50
CA ASP A 148 42.01 -2.31 27.88
C ASP A 148 40.54 -2.10 28.34
N VAL A 149 39.77 -3.16 28.47
CA VAL A 149 38.38 -3.09 28.97
C VAL A 149 38.34 -2.68 30.45
N MET A 150 39.25 -3.20 31.28
CA MET A 150 39.36 -2.81 32.67
C MET A 150 39.90 -1.38 32.86
N ALA A 151 40.78 -0.90 31.99
CA ALA A 151 41.25 0.47 32.01
C ALA A 151 40.14 1.46 31.61
N ALA A 152 39.32 1.12 30.64
CA ALA A 152 38.17 1.94 30.21
C ALA A 152 37.08 2.03 31.30
N GLN A 153 36.95 1.02 32.15
CA GLN A 153 36.06 1.08 33.32
C GLN A 153 36.58 2.03 34.44
N LYS A 154 37.90 2.16 34.60
CA LYS A 154 38.49 3.02 35.63
C LYS A 154 38.54 4.51 35.26
N THR A 155 38.52 4.84 33.99
CA THR A 155 38.52 6.23 33.47
C THR A 155 37.09 6.67 33.12
N GLY A 156 36.15 6.55 34.02
CA GLY A 156 34.75 6.99 33.85
C GLY A 156 34.65 8.36 33.26
N GLY A 157 34.21 8.43 31.99
CA GLY A 157 34.01 9.69 31.29
C GLY A 157 33.70 9.55 29.81
N SER A 158 32.57 8.95 29.49
CA SER A 158 31.83 9.30 28.27
C SER A 158 30.35 9.14 28.58
N ALA A 159 29.62 10.22 28.36
CA ALA A 159 28.18 10.31 28.62
C ALA A 159 27.45 9.11 28.01
N PRO A 160 26.45 8.54 28.72
CA PRO A 160 25.65 7.49 28.13
C PRO A 160 24.84 8.08 26.98
N THR A 161 25.17 7.70 25.77
CA THR A 161 24.24 7.80 24.65
C THR A 161 23.11 6.83 25.04
N VAL A 162 21.97 7.39 25.41
CA VAL A 162 20.74 6.62 25.66
C VAL A 162 20.38 5.96 24.34
N SER A 163 20.81 4.73 24.14
CA SER A 163 20.24 3.86 23.13
C SER A 163 18.84 3.55 23.61
N ALA A 164 17.87 4.26 23.04
CA ALA A 164 16.47 3.92 23.21
C ALA A 164 16.30 2.45 22.80
N GLY A 165 16.03 1.58 23.77
CA GLY A 165 15.73 0.19 23.53
C GLY A 165 14.55 0.10 22.57
N GLN A 166 14.77 -0.48 21.40
CA GLN A 166 13.69 -0.89 20.52
C GLN A 166 12.87 -1.95 21.26
N PRO A 167 11.56 -1.78 21.39
CA PRO A 167 10.70 -2.87 21.84
C PRO A 167 10.73 -3.98 20.79
N SER A 168 11.26 -5.13 21.18
CA SER A 168 11.24 -6.37 20.40
C SER A 168 9.80 -6.80 20.18
N GLY A 169 9.41 -6.97 18.91
CA GLY A 169 8.35 -7.90 18.55
C GLY A 169 7.01 -7.33 18.12
N LEU A 170 7.00 -6.59 17.03
CA LEU A 170 5.90 -6.71 16.07
C LEU A 170 6.52 -7.24 14.77
N PRO A 171 5.88 -8.22 14.09
CA PRO A 171 6.37 -8.64 12.79
C PRO A 171 6.38 -7.39 11.91
N ALA A 172 7.54 -7.08 11.34
CA ALA A 172 7.66 -6.06 10.33
C ALA A 172 6.67 -6.43 9.21
N VAL A 173 5.55 -5.72 9.17
CA VAL A 173 4.73 -5.70 7.96
C VAL A 173 5.71 -5.21 6.89
N ALA A 174 6.03 -6.08 5.94
CA ALA A 174 6.80 -5.70 4.78
C ALA A 174 6.10 -4.47 4.21
N VAL A 175 6.71 -3.31 4.38
CA VAL A 175 6.26 -2.08 3.73
C VAL A 175 6.30 -2.41 2.26
N SER A 176 5.12 -2.64 1.68
CA SER A 176 4.94 -2.84 0.24
C SER A 176 5.78 -1.77 -0.44
N ALA A 177 6.70 -2.21 -1.29
CA ALA A 177 7.57 -1.33 -2.04
C ALA A 177 6.72 -0.16 -2.55
N GLY A 178 7.08 1.06 -2.17
CA GLY A 178 6.37 2.24 -2.61
C GLY A 178 6.20 2.22 -4.11
N LEU A 179 5.15 2.84 -4.61
CA LEU A 179 4.92 3.05 -6.05
C LEU A 179 6.27 3.27 -6.73
N PRO A 180 6.56 2.60 -7.87
CA PRO A 180 7.81 2.80 -8.58
C PRO A 180 8.00 4.30 -8.80
N GLN A 181 8.93 4.87 -8.04
CA GLN A 181 9.32 6.25 -8.26
C GLN A 181 10.14 6.26 -9.54
N PRO A 182 9.91 7.20 -10.47
CA PRO A 182 10.75 7.33 -11.64
C PRO A 182 12.19 7.49 -11.16
N SER A 183 13.09 6.59 -11.59
CA SER A 183 14.51 6.71 -11.33
C SER A 183 14.99 7.98 -12.03
N ILE A 184 15.43 8.97 -11.25
CA ILE A 184 16.04 10.18 -11.79
C ILE A 184 17.40 9.77 -12.34
N SER A 185 17.47 9.48 -13.63
CA SER A 185 18.72 9.31 -14.35
C SER A 185 19.18 10.70 -14.79
N LEU A 186 20.11 11.26 -14.05
CA LEU A 186 20.81 12.48 -14.46
C LEU A 186 21.77 12.08 -15.58
N GLY A 187 21.50 12.50 -16.81
CA GLY A 187 22.43 12.34 -17.93
C GLY A 187 23.75 13.11 -17.68
N PRO A 188 24.83 12.77 -18.41
CA PRO A 188 26.15 13.39 -18.22
C PRO A 188 26.19 14.91 -18.43
N ASP A 189 25.18 15.50 -19.05
CA ASP A 189 25.08 16.95 -19.30
C ASP A 189 24.37 17.74 -18.17
N ALA A 190 23.96 17.06 -17.07
CA ALA A 190 23.32 17.69 -15.93
C ALA A 190 24.31 18.43 -14.98
N GLN A 191 25.48 18.77 -15.46
CA GLN A 191 26.53 19.54 -14.70
C GLN A 191 26.32 21.05 -14.75
N LEU A 192 25.18 21.54 -15.19
CA LEU A 192 24.92 22.96 -15.23
C LEU A 192 24.34 23.46 -13.91
N GLU A 193 25.14 24.26 -13.26
CA GLU A 193 24.81 25.24 -12.23
C GLU A 193 23.45 25.03 -11.49
N GLY A 194 23.49 24.16 -10.48
CA GLY A 194 22.65 24.37 -9.36
C GLY A 194 21.57 23.34 -9.10
N ARG A 195 20.65 22.96 -9.91
CA ARG A 195 19.51 22.14 -9.45
C ARG A 195 18.93 21.27 -10.57
N PRO A 196 19.28 19.97 -10.61
CA PRO A 196 18.76 19.08 -11.64
C PRO A 196 17.24 18.91 -11.49
N GLU A 197 16.51 19.12 -12.57
CA GLU A 197 15.06 18.91 -12.66
C GLU A 197 14.74 17.88 -13.74
N GLN A 198 13.86 16.93 -13.41
CA GLN A 198 13.31 15.99 -14.39
C GLN A 198 11.80 16.23 -14.52
N ARG A 199 11.35 16.51 -15.71
CA ARG A 199 9.91 16.63 -16.02
C ARG A 199 9.39 15.30 -16.52
N VAL A 200 8.46 14.70 -15.76
CA VAL A 200 7.79 13.46 -16.12
C VAL A 200 6.29 13.74 -16.22
N PRO A 201 5.63 13.47 -17.36
CA PRO A 201 4.19 13.65 -17.48
C PRO A 201 3.45 12.71 -16.53
N MET A 202 2.33 13.15 -15.98
CA MET A 202 1.44 12.28 -15.21
C MET A 202 0.85 11.21 -16.09
N SER A 203 0.72 9.97 -15.57
CA SER A 203 -0.09 8.95 -16.23
C SER A 203 -1.55 9.43 -16.36
N ARG A 204 -2.30 8.92 -17.32
CA ARG A 204 -3.72 9.28 -17.52
C ARG A 204 -4.54 8.99 -16.25
N LEU A 205 -4.31 7.85 -15.61
CA LEU A 205 -4.96 7.50 -14.34
C LEU A 205 -4.66 8.55 -13.26
N ARG A 206 -3.40 8.97 -13.13
CA ARG A 206 -3.00 9.99 -12.14
C ARG A 206 -3.64 11.34 -12.43
N ALA A 207 -3.69 11.75 -13.69
CA ALA A 207 -4.33 13.00 -14.09
C ALA A 207 -5.83 12.99 -13.77
N ARG A 208 -6.55 11.91 -14.06
CA ARG A 208 -7.97 11.73 -13.69
C ARG A 208 -8.22 11.75 -12.20
N ILE A 209 -7.36 11.10 -11.41
CA ILE A 209 -7.45 11.14 -9.94
C ILE A 209 -7.26 12.59 -9.44
N ALA A 210 -6.27 13.30 -9.96
CA ALA A 210 -5.99 14.69 -9.58
C ALA A 210 -7.20 15.61 -9.90
N GLU A 211 -7.77 15.51 -11.08
CA GLU A 211 -8.96 16.24 -11.50
C GLU A 211 -10.15 15.98 -10.55
N ARG A 212 -10.40 14.70 -10.24
CA ARG A 212 -11.49 14.29 -9.35
C ARG A 212 -11.32 14.80 -7.91
N LEU A 213 -10.08 14.78 -7.41
CA LEU A 213 -9.78 15.30 -6.07
C LEU A 213 -9.93 16.83 -6.00
N LEU A 214 -9.47 17.55 -7.03
CA LEU A 214 -9.66 19.00 -7.15
C LEU A 214 -11.14 19.36 -7.24
N GLN A 215 -11.91 18.63 -8.06
CA GLN A 215 -13.36 18.81 -8.16
C GLN A 215 -14.04 18.61 -6.81
N SER A 216 -13.68 17.57 -6.06
CA SER A 216 -14.23 17.33 -4.72
C SER A 216 -14.00 18.50 -3.79
N GLN A 217 -12.78 19.06 -3.78
CA GLN A 217 -12.44 20.22 -2.93
C GLN A 217 -13.12 21.51 -3.35
N ALA A 218 -13.37 21.69 -4.65
CA ALA A 218 -14.01 22.88 -5.20
C ALA A 218 -15.53 22.86 -5.03
N THR A 219 -16.17 21.68 -5.04
CA THR A 219 -17.63 21.55 -5.03
C THR A 219 -18.22 21.32 -3.64
N ASN A 220 -17.43 20.93 -2.66
CA ASN A 220 -17.88 20.66 -1.29
C ASN A 220 -17.32 21.70 -0.32
N ALA A 221 -18.12 22.08 0.68
CA ALA A 221 -17.65 22.85 1.83
C ALA A 221 -17.06 21.90 2.89
N ILE A 222 -15.85 21.38 2.64
CA ILE A 222 -15.27 20.32 3.47
C ILE A 222 -14.83 20.87 4.82
N LEU A 223 -15.39 20.30 5.90
CA LEU A 223 -14.93 20.47 7.27
C LEU A 223 -14.55 19.10 7.85
N THR A 224 -13.64 19.07 8.82
CA THR A 224 -13.20 17.82 9.47
C THR A 224 -13.35 17.95 10.98
N THR A 225 -13.98 16.94 11.60
CA THR A 225 -14.01 16.76 13.04
C THR A 225 -13.17 15.56 13.45
N PHE A 226 -12.63 15.59 14.66
CA PHE A 226 -11.73 14.55 15.17
C PHE A 226 -12.23 14.02 16.50
N ASN A 227 -11.93 12.74 16.76
CA ASN A 227 -12.12 12.14 18.06
C ASN A 227 -11.02 11.08 18.32
N GLU A 228 -10.81 10.77 19.59
CA GLU A 228 -9.90 9.70 19.99
C GLU A 228 -10.68 8.49 20.51
N VAL A 229 -10.16 7.30 20.24
CA VAL A 229 -10.79 6.01 20.58
C VAL A 229 -9.80 5.16 21.35
N ASN A 230 -10.24 4.63 22.50
CA ASN A 230 -9.51 3.60 23.22
C ASN A 230 -9.74 2.24 22.56
N MET A 231 -8.71 1.70 21.93
CA MET A 231 -8.77 0.43 21.22
C MET A 231 -8.61 -0.80 22.11
N ALA A 232 -8.35 -0.64 23.41
CA ALA A 232 -8.07 -1.75 24.32
C ALA A 232 -9.22 -2.79 24.38
N PRO A 233 -10.51 -2.41 24.49
CA PRO A 233 -11.60 -3.38 24.53
C PRO A 233 -11.70 -4.19 23.22
N LEU A 234 -11.57 -3.52 22.07
CA LEU A 234 -11.62 -4.16 20.77
C LEU A 234 -10.42 -5.10 20.55
N MET A 235 -9.22 -4.69 20.97
CA MET A 235 -8.02 -5.53 20.91
C MET A 235 -8.15 -6.76 21.81
N ALA A 236 -8.74 -6.62 23.02
CA ALA A 236 -9.01 -7.72 23.92
C ALA A 236 -10.01 -8.72 23.31
N MET A 237 -11.11 -8.23 22.75
CA MET A 237 -12.10 -9.06 22.06
C MET A 237 -11.46 -9.81 20.87
N ARG A 238 -10.68 -9.13 20.04
CA ARG A 238 -9.97 -9.76 18.93
C ARG A 238 -8.97 -10.83 19.41
N LYS A 239 -8.26 -10.59 20.50
CA LYS A 239 -7.35 -11.57 21.10
C LYS A 239 -8.10 -12.80 21.62
N GLN A 240 -9.27 -12.60 22.24
CA GLN A 240 -10.09 -13.68 22.82
C GLN A 240 -10.72 -14.56 21.73
N TYR A 241 -11.22 -13.97 20.65
CA TYR A 241 -12.04 -14.70 19.66
C TYR A 241 -11.34 -14.93 18.33
N GLY A 242 -10.21 -14.30 18.07
CA GLY A 242 -9.56 -14.28 16.74
C GLY A 242 -9.23 -15.65 16.19
N GLU A 243 -8.62 -16.54 16.97
CA GLU A 243 -8.28 -17.91 16.55
C GLU A 243 -9.53 -18.75 16.24
N ARG A 244 -10.55 -18.66 17.11
CA ARG A 244 -11.81 -19.37 16.88
C ARG A 244 -12.54 -18.86 15.65
N PHE A 245 -12.56 -17.55 15.47
CA PHE A 245 -13.16 -16.89 14.30
C PHE A 245 -12.46 -17.32 13.00
N GLU A 246 -11.11 -17.32 12.98
CA GLU A 246 -10.34 -17.74 11.82
C GLU A 246 -10.59 -19.21 11.47
N LYS A 247 -10.67 -20.08 12.49
CA LYS A 247 -10.94 -21.51 12.31
C LYS A 247 -12.35 -21.76 11.72
N GLU A 248 -13.34 -20.98 12.15
CA GLU A 248 -14.74 -21.18 11.73
C GLU A 248 -15.04 -20.53 10.37
N HIS A 249 -14.50 -19.34 10.11
CA HIS A 249 -14.83 -18.55 8.93
C HIS A 249 -13.76 -18.55 7.84
N GLY A 250 -12.56 -19.09 8.11
CA GLY A 250 -11.44 -19.15 7.15
C GLY A 250 -10.81 -17.79 6.84
N VAL A 251 -11.08 -16.77 7.65
CA VAL A 251 -10.55 -15.42 7.52
C VAL A 251 -10.20 -14.85 8.90
N LYS A 252 -9.12 -14.05 8.99
CA LYS A 252 -8.72 -13.40 10.25
C LYS A 252 -9.73 -12.34 10.66
N LEU A 253 -10.02 -12.26 11.97
CA LEU A 253 -10.78 -11.16 12.53
C LEU A 253 -9.92 -9.88 12.50
N GLY A 254 -10.12 -9.05 11.49
CA GLY A 254 -9.45 -7.77 11.31
C GLY A 254 -10.08 -6.66 12.16
N PHE A 255 -9.51 -5.46 12.08
CA PHE A 255 -10.10 -4.27 12.68
C PHE A 255 -11.12 -3.61 11.75
N MET A 256 -10.98 -3.81 10.43
CA MET A 256 -11.79 -3.07 9.46
C MET A 256 -13.27 -3.39 9.55
N SER A 257 -13.65 -4.63 9.80
CA SER A 257 -15.05 -5.01 9.98
C SER A 257 -15.72 -4.28 11.15
N PHE A 258 -14.99 -4.02 12.25
CA PHE A 258 -15.50 -3.23 13.37
C PHE A 258 -15.69 -1.75 12.99
N PHE A 259 -14.72 -1.14 12.31
CA PHE A 259 -14.86 0.24 11.83
C PHE A 259 -16.02 0.38 10.85
N VAL A 260 -16.19 -0.57 9.95
CA VAL A 260 -17.29 -0.60 8.98
C VAL A 260 -18.64 -0.71 9.69
N LYS A 261 -18.78 -1.63 10.64
CA LYS A 261 -20.03 -1.78 11.42
C LYS A 261 -20.30 -0.56 12.32
N ALA A 262 -19.27 0.03 12.94
CA ALA A 262 -19.42 1.25 13.71
C ALA A 262 -19.85 2.45 12.82
N ALA A 263 -19.31 2.54 11.60
CA ALA A 263 -19.77 3.53 10.64
C ALA A 263 -21.24 3.32 10.28
N VAL A 264 -21.66 2.09 9.94
CA VAL A 264 -23.07 1.79 9.63
C VAL A 264 -24.01 2.15 10.79
N ALA A 265 -23.63 1.85 12.04
CA ALA A 265 -24.43 2.23 13.22
C ALA A 265 -24.61 3.76 13.30
N ALA A 266 -23.55 4.54 13.04
CA ALA A 266 -23.63 5.99 13.00
C ALA A 266 -24.48 6.51 11.82
N LEU A 267 -24.33 5.92 10.63
CA LEU A 267 -25.10 6.30 9.43
C LEU A 267 -26.59 6.01 9.58
N LYS A 268 -26.98 4.91 10.26
CA LYS A 268 -28.37 4.63 10.62
C LYS A 268 -28.96 5.67 11.57
N LYS A 269 -28.16 6.12 12.54
CA LYS A 269 -28.59 7.10 13.55
C LYS A 269 -28.60 8.55 13.01
N TYR A 270 -27.71 8.85 12.09
CA TYR A 270 -27.56 10.16 11.45
C TYR A 270 -27.60 10.02 9.91
N PRO A 271 -28.80 9.86 9.30
CA PRO A 271 -28.94 9.57 7.87
C PRO A 271 -28.33 10.60 6.94
N VAL A 272 -28.16 11.86 7.39
CA VAL A 272 -27.53 12.92 6.60
C VAL A 272 -26.05 12.61 6.30
N LEU A 273 -25.36 11.82 7.14
CA LEU A 273 -23.99 11.36 6.89
C LEU A 273 -23.91 10.35 5.74
N ASN A 274 -25.06 9.72 5.39
CA ASN A 274 -25.21 8.76 4.29
C ASN A 274 -25.95 9.38 3.10
N ALA A 275 -26.03 10.71 3.01
CA ALA A 275 -26.69 11.42 1.94
C ALA A 275 -25.69 11.95 0.89
N SER A 276 -26.21 12.38 -0.24
CA SER A 276 -25.45 13.06 -1.28
C SER A 276 -26.18 14.33 -1.74
N VAL A 277 -25.48 15.20 -2.46
CA VAL A 277 -26.05 16.42 -3.03
C VAL A 277 -26.20 16.22 -4.53
N ASP A 278 -27.41 16.46 -5.06
CA ASP A 278 -27.69 16.50 -6.48
C ASP A 278 -28.37 17.85 -6.83
N GLY A 279 -27.61 18.73 -7.48
CA GLY A 279 -28.05 20.10 -7.69
C GLY A 279 -28.34 20.83 -6.37
N ASN A 280 -29.62 21.12 -6.11
CA ASN A 280 -30.10 21.75 -4.89
C ASN A 280 -30.80 20.76 -3.94
N ASP A 281 -30.83 19.48 -4.28
CA ASP A 281 -31.51 18.46 -3.50
C ASP A 281 -30.57 17.65 -2.64
N ILE A 282 -31.03 17.23 -1.45
CA ILE A 282 -30.35 16.27 -0.59
C ILE A 282 -30.97 14.90 -0.88
N VAL A 283 -30.16 13.98 -1.37
CA VAL A 283 -30.56 12.60 -1.68
C VAL A 283 -30.19 11.69 -0.51
N TYR A 284 -31.17 11.24 0.25
CA TYR A 284 -30.97 10.26 1.31
C TYR A 284 -30.97 8.83 0.77
N HIS A 285 -29.91 8.08 1.05
CA HIS A 285 -29.79 6.68 0.60
C HIS A 285 -30.35 5.71 1.64
N GLY A 286 -31.25 4.83 1.22
CA GLY A 286 -31.85 3.75 2.04
C GLY A 286 -30.98 2.51 2.13
N TYR A 287 -29.73 2.54 1.66
CA TYR A 287 -28.75 1.46 1.65
C TYR A 287 -27.39 1.98 2.12
N PHE A 288 -26.51 1.05 2.51
CA PHE A 288 -25.20 1.39 3.07
C PHE A 288 -24.09 0.73 2.23
N ASP A 289 -23.57 1.48 1.29
CA ASP A 289 -22.51 1.06 0.38
C ASP A 289 -21.21 1.78 0.77
N ILE A 290 -20.29 1.04 1.41
CA ILE A 290 -19.12 1.63 2.04
C ILE A 290 -17.88 1.42 1.15
N GLY A 291 -17.26 2.52 0.72
CA GLY A 291 -15.97 2.51 0.04
C GLY A 291 -14.83 2.25 1.01
N ILE A 292 -13.96 1.30 0.70
CA ILE A 292 -12.77 1.00 1.51
C ILE A 292 -11.52 1.35 0.71
N ALA A 293 -10.73 2.30 1.21
CA ALA A 293 -9.48 2.67 0.56
C ALA A 293 -8.44 1.55 0.65
N VAL A 294 -8.01 1.02 -0.49
CA VAL A 294 -7.03 -0.06 -0.61
C VAL A 294 -5.84 0.40 -1.46
N GLY A 295 -4.63 0.18 -0.95
CA GLY A 295 -3.41 0.49 -1.70
C GLY A 295 -3.15 -0.53 -2.82
N SER A 296 -2.81 -0.04 -4.00
CA SER A 296 -2.36 -0.85 -5.13
C SER A 296 -1.02 -0.36 -5.65
N PRO A 297 -0.27 -1.16 -6.45
CA PRO A 297 0.94 -0.69 -7.11
C PRO A 297 0.75 0.55 -8.01
N ARG A 298 -0.48 0.75 -8.52
CA ARG A 298 -0.84 1.88 -9.39
C ARG A 298 -1.35 3.10 -8.62
N GLY A 299 -1.58 2.98 -7.30
CA GLY A 299 -2.12 4.04 -6.45
C GLY A 299 -3.23 3.55 -5.52
N LEU A 300 -3.92 4.49 -4.90
CA LEU A 300 -5.03 4.20 -4.01
C LEU A 300 -6.31 3.97 -4.85
N VAL A 301 -7.01 2.87 -4.58
CA VAL A 301 -8.33 2.56 -5.14
C VAL A 301 -9.35 2.41 -4.02
N VAL A 302 -10.62 2.68 -4.30
CA VAL A 302 -11.67 2.66 -3.28
C VAL A 302 -12.83 1.76 -3.75
N PRO A 303 -12.66 0.43 -3.68
CA PRO A 303 -13.75 -0.50 -3.97
C PRO A 303 -14.88 -0.38 -2.94
N ILE A 304 -16.09 -0.70 -3.37
CA ILE A 304 -17.31 -0.51 -2.61
C ILE A 304 -17.85 -1.83 -2.06
N LEU A 305 -17.99 -1.91 -0.75
CA LEU A 305 -18.75 -2.96 -0.07
C LEU A 305 -20.23 -2.63 -0.18
N ARG A 306 -21.02 -3.48 -0.82
CA ARG A 306 -22.45 -3.26 -1.04
C ARG A 306 -23.29 -3.81 0.11
N ASN A 307 -24.36 -3.08 0.50
CA ASN A 307 -25.33 -3.50 1.51
C ASN A 307 -24.68 -3.99 2.81
N VAL A 308 -23.75 -3.20 3.35
CA VAL A 308 -22.88 -3.60 4.48
C VAL A 308 -23.68 -3.85 5.77
N ASP A 309 -24.82 -3.23 5.91
CA ASP A 309 -25.76 -3.46 7.04
C ASP A 309 -26.18 -4.94 7.14
N GLN A 310 -26.29 -5.65 5.99
CA GLN A 310 -26.67 -7.07 5.91
C GLN A 310 -25.45 -8.02 6.00
N MET A 311 -24.21 -7.52 5.86
CA MET A 311 -23.01 -8.35 5.89
C MET A 311 -22.61 -8.71 7.34
N THR A 312 -22.13 -9.92 7.54
CA THR A 312 -21.48 -10.33 8.79
C THR A 312 -20.05 -9.77 8.88
N PHE A 313 -19.44 -9.82 10.06
CA PHE A 313 -18.00 -9.48 10.23
C PHE A 313 -17.11 -10.33 9.31
N ALA A 314 -17.44 -11.61 9.16
CA ALA A 314 -16.68 -12.53 8.29
C ALA A 314 -16.82 -12.17 6.81
N ASP A 315 -18.00 -11.80 6.34
CA ASP A 315 -18.23 -11.40 4.95
C ASP A 315 -17.46 -10.12 4.61
N ILE A 316 -17.47 -9.13 5.52
CA ILE A 316 -16.73 -7.88 5.37
C ILE A 316 -15.23 -8.17 5.25
N GLU A 317 -14.64 -8.96 6.16
CA GLU A 317 -13.21 -9.27 6.13
C GLU A 317 -12.81 -10.09 4.89
N LYS A 318 -13.65 -11.06 4.47
CA LYS A 318 -13.46 -11.82 3.23
C LYS A 318 -13.46 -10.90 2.01
N LYS A 319 -14.42 -9.99 1.93
CA LYS A 319 -14.56 -9.08 0.78
C LYS A 319 -13.41 -8.07 0.73
N ILE A 320 -12.98 -7.54 1.88
CA ILE A 320 -11.82 -6.65 1.96
C ILE A 320 -10.54 -7.39 1.54
N SER A 321 -10.37 -8.65 1.96
CA SER A 321 -9.24 -9.47 1.55
C SER A 321 -9.25 -9.74 0.04
N GLU A 322 -10.41 -10.05 -0.55
CA GLU A 322 -10.60 -10.19 -1.99
C GLU A 322 -10.20 -8.91 -2.74
N TYR A 323 -10.68 -7.76 -2.28
CA TYR A 323 -10.33 -6.47 -2.87
C TYR A 323 -8.82 -6.16 -2.74
N GLY A 324 -8.18 -6.56 -1.64
CA GLY A 324 -6.74 -6.44 -1.47
C GLY A 324 -5.94 -7.24 -2.51
N VAL A 325 -6.39 -8.45 -2.85
CA VAL A 325 -5.79 -9.27 -3.90
C VAL A 325 -6.06 -8.67 -5.29
N LYS A 326 -7.32 -8.35 -5.60
CA LYS A 326 -7.69 -7.73 -6.89
C LYS A 326 -6.99 -6.41 -7.13
N ALA A 327 -6.81 -5.57 -6.08
CA ALA A 327 -6.09 -4.31 -6.18
C ALA A 327 -4.62 -4.50 -6.55
N ARG A 328 -3.97 -5.48 -5.94
CA ARG A 328 -2.57 -5.85 -6.21
C ARG A 328 -2.40 -6.35 -7.63
N ASP A 329 -3.33 -7.19 -8.08
CA ASP A 329 -3.34 -7.78 -9.44
C ASP A 329 -3.85 -6.80 -10.51
N GLY A 330 -4.39 -5.62 -10.11
CA GLY A 330 -4.98 -4.66 -11.04
C GLY A 330 -6.29 -5.12 -11.69
N LYS A 331 -7.03 -6.04 -11.03
CA LYS A 331 -8.24 -6.70 -11.54
C LYS A 331 -9.55 -6.18 -10.93
N ILE A 332 -9.53 -5.03 -10.25
CA ILE A 332 -10.77 -4.42 -9.73
C ILE A 332 -11.56 -3.85 -10.91
N SER A 333 -12.82 -4.24 -11.01
CA SER A 333 -13.70 -3.77 -12.08
C SER A 333 -14.22 -2.35 -11.81
N ILE A 334 -14.73 -1.69 -12.86
CA ILE A 334 -15.30 -0.34 -12.75
C ILE A 334 -16.55 -0.35 -11.87
N GLU A 335 -17.36 -1.39 -11.96
CA GLU A 335 -18.57 -1.57 -11.17
C GLU A 335 -18.23 -1.66 -9.67
N GLU A 336 -17.11 -2.29 -9.33
CA GLU A 336 -16.62 -2.38 -7.95
C GLU A 336 -16.09 -1.03 -7.41
N LEU A 337 -15.73 -0.08 -8.28
CA LEU A 337 -15.22 1.25 -7.93
C LEU A 337 -16.29 2.35 -8.01
N THR A 338 -17.47 2.05 -8.54
CA THR A 338 -18.50 3.05 -8.81
C THR A 338 -19.58 3.03 -7.73
N GLY A 339 -20.09 4.19 -7.38
CA GLY A 339 -21.12 4.36 -6.36
C GLY A 339 -20.51 4.49 -4.97
N GLY A 340 -21.23 3.97 -3.95
CA GLY A 340 -20.89 4.14 -2.54
C GLY A 340 -21.52 5.39 -1.94
N THR A 341 -21.92 5.27 -0.66
CA THR A 341 -22.60 6.33 0.08
C THR A 341 -21.72 6.96 1.15
N PHE A 342 -20.67 6.25 1.55
CA PHE A 342 -19.69 6.68 2.55
C PHE A 342 -18.35 6.00 2.26
N SER A 343 -17.25 6.58 2.70
CA SER A 343 -15.91 5.97 2.51
C SER A 343 -15.14 5.85 3.82
N ILE A 344 -14.26 4.85 3.90
CA ILE A 344 -13.32 4.66 5.01
C ILE A 344 -11.91 4.57 4.45
N SER A 345 -11.02 5.43 4.93
CA SER A 345 -9.60 5.43 4.58
C SER A 345 -8.74 5.11 5.81
N ASN A 346 -7.78 4.22 5.67
CA ASN A 346 -6.89 3.83 6.76
C ASN A 346 -5.44 4.27 6.45
N GLY A 347 -5.06 5.43 6.94
CA GLY A 347 -3.69 5.95 6.91
C GLY A 347 -2.79 5.35 8.00
N GLY A 348 -3.36 4.67 9.00
CA GLY A 348 -2.65 4.08 10.12
C GLY A 348 -1.67 2.99 9.73
N VAL A 349 -1.92 2.27 8.64
CA VAL A 349 -1.02 1.26 8.08
C VAL A 349 0.32 1.86 7.62
N PHE A 350 0.34 3.14 7.29
CA PHE A 350 1.53 3.90 6.92
C PHE A 350 2.11 4.71 8.08
N GLY A 351 1.52 4.62 9.27
CA GLY A 351 1.96 5.33 10.46
C GLY A 351 1.40 6.76 10.63
N SER A 352 0.40 7.16 9.82
CA SER A 352 -0.24 8.46 9.96
C SER A 352 -0.82 8.65 11.36
N MET A 353 -0.50 9.75 12.01
CA MET A 353 -1.08 10.14 13.31
C MET A 353 -2.45 10.79 13.13
N LEU A 354 -2.57 11.69 12.15
CA LEU A 354 -3.75 12.49 11.91
C LEU A 354 -3.72 13.04 10.48
N SER A 355 -4.86 13.03 9.80
CA SER A 355 -5.03 13.62 8.48
C SER A 355 -6.49 14.06 8.29
N THR A 356 -6.73 14.96 7.35
CA THR A 356 -8.04 15.39 6.90
C THR A 356 -8.36 14.72 5.56
N PRO A 357 -9.09 13.59 5.55
CA PRO A 357 -9.34 12.87 4.29
C PRO A 357 -10.23 13.69 3.34
N ILE A 358 -9.98 13.57 2.04
CA ILE A 358 -10.79 14.22 1.00
C ILE A 358 -12.00 13.34 0.71
N ILE A 359 -13.18 13.93 0.62
CA ILE A 359 -14.43 13.24 0.31
C ILE A 359 -14.37 12.67 -1.12
N ASN A 360 -14.92 11.48 -1.32
CA ASN A 360 -15.01 10.85 -2.63
C ASN A 360 -16.41 11.11 -3.24
N PRO A 361 -16.57 12.04 -4.20
CA PRO A 361 -17.87 12.34 -4.78
C PRO A 361 -18.55 11.11 -5.41
N PRO A 362 -19.89 10.98 -5.33
CA PRO A 362 -20.89 11.96 -4.85
C PRO A 362 -21.16 11.90 -3.34
N GLN A 363 -20.39 11.18 -2.56
CA GLN A 363 -20.54 11.04 -1.11
C GLN A 363 -20.38 12.39 -0.42
N SER A 364 -20.97 12.52 0.76
CA SER A 364 -20.86 13.73 1.58
C SER A 364 -20.01 13.58 2.83
N ALA A 365 -19.51 12.37 3.12
CA ALA A 365 -18.63 12.15 4.25
C ALA A 365 -17.64 10.99 4.04
N ILE A 366 -16.53 11.03 4.77
CA ILE A 366 -15.47 10.03 4.79
C ILE A 366 -14.87 9.92 6.18
N LEU A 367 -14.61 8.68 6.63
CA LEU A 367 -13.89 8.39 7.87
C LEU A 367 -12.43 8.10 7.59
N GLY A 368 -11.52 8.81 8.27
CA GLY A 368 -10.09 8.53 8.31
C GLY A 368 -9.71 7.81 9.60
N ILE A 369 -9.04 6.67 9.46
CA ILE A 369 -8.49 5.89 10.56
C ILE A 369 -6.98 6.06 10.58
N HIS A 370 -6.40 6.19 11.77
CA HIS A 370 -4.98 6.46 11.93
C HIS A 370 -4.26 5.37 12.73
N ALA A 371 -2.97 5.57 12.97
CA ALA A 371 -2.16 4.58 13.70
C ALA A 371 -2.58 4.47 15.16
N THR A 372 -2.84 3.24 15.62
CA THR A 372 -3.03 2.96 17.04
C THR A 372 -1.69 2.96 17.74
N LYS A 373 -1.53 3.79 18.77
CA LYS A 373 -0.32 3.92 19.57
C LYS A 373 -0.64 3.99 21.04
N ASP A 374 0.24 3.45 21.88
CA ASP A 374 0.13 3.61 23.33
C ASP A 374 0.31 5.07 23.72
N ARG A 375 -0.66 5.60 24.50
CA ARG A 375 -0.70 6.98 24.98
C ARG A 375 -1.06 7.01 26.46
N ALA A 376 -0.56 8.02 27.17
CA ALA A 376 -1.01 8.32 28.51
C ALA A 376 -2.39 8.99 28.43
N VAL A 377 -3.39 8.38 29.07
CA VAL A 377 -4.75 8.91 29.16
C VAL A 377 -5.19 8.94 30.63
N VAL A 378 -6.19 9.75 30.95
CA VAL A 378 -6.73 9.82 32.30
C VAL A 378 -8.00 8.99 32.39
N GLU A 379 -7.99 7.93 33.21
CA GLU A 379 -9.17 7.12 33.53
C GLU A 379 -9.36 7.11 35.07
N ASN A 380 -10.56 7.43 35.52
CA ASN A 380 -10.90 7.50 36.95
C ASN A 380 -9.91 8.37 37.79
N GLY A 381 -9.43 9.46 37.18
CA GLY A 381 -8.48 10.38 37.85
C GLY A 381 -7.02 9.90 37.89
N GLN A 382 -6.70 8.76 37.26
CA GLN A 382 -5.35 8.21 37.18
C GLN A 382 -4.83 8.22 35.74
N VAL A 383 -3.53 8.47 35.59
CA VAL A 383 -2.85 8.36 34.30
C VAL A 383 -2.56 6.89 34.03
N VAL A 384 -3.14 6.38 32.95
CA VAL A 384 -2.94 5.00 32.49
C VAL A 384 -2.47 4.96 31.04
N VAL A 385 -1.82 3.88 30.62
CA VAL A 385 -1.42 3.68 29.24
C VAL A 385 -2.53 2.93 28.51
N ARG A 386 -2.97 3.48 27.36
CA ARG A 386 -3.97 2.84 26.50
C ARG A 386 -3.56 2.92 25.02
N PRO A 387 -3.88 1.89 24.23
CA PRO A 387 -3.74 1.95 22.77
C PRO A 387 -4.81 2.87 22.19
N MET A 388 -4.43 4.09 21.85
CA MET A 388 -5.33 5.12 21.33
C MET A 388 -5.23 5.22 19.82
N ASN A 389 -6.37 5.37 19.17
CA ASN A 389 -6.50 5.69 17.75
C ASN A 389 -7.20 7.04 17.58
N TYR A 390 -6.76 7.85 16.62
CA TYR A 390 -7.48 9.04 16.23
C TYR A 390 -8.35 8.76 15.01
N LEU A 391 -9.61 9.18 15.10
CA LEU A 391 -10.54 9.19 14.00
C LEU A 391 -10.70 10.61 13.49
N ALA A 392 -10.76 10.75 12.17
CA ALA A 392 -11.09 11.98 11.49
C ALA A 392 -12.30 11.74 10.60
N MET A 393 -13.33 12.56 10.70
CA MET A 393 -14.44 12.52 9.76
C MET A 393 -14.51 13.85 9.01
N SER A 394 -14.24 13.82 7.70
CA SER A 394 -14.46 14.95 6.81
C SER A 394 -15.86 14.84 6.24
N TYR A 395 -16.55 15.97 6.14
CA TYR A 395 -17.93 16.04 5.70
C TYR A 395 -18.22 17.32 4.95
N ASP A 396 -19.24 17.28 4.11
CA ASP A 396 -19.73 18.44 3.36
C ASP A 396 -20.65 19.28 4.23
N HIS A 397 -20.16 20.41 4.68
CA HIS A 397 -20.89 21.32 5.59
C HIS A 397 -22.04 22.06 4.91
N ARG A 398 -22.29 21.84 3.61
CA ARG A 398 -23.50 22.36 2.94
C ARG A 398 -24.76 21.63 3.41
N ILE A 399 -24.63 20.34 3.81
CA ILE A 399 -25.77 19.51 4.22
C ILE A 399 -25.60 18.85 5.58
N ILE A 400 -24.37 18.74 6.10
CA ILE A 400 -24.06 18.13 7.39
C ILE A 400 -23.60 19.20 8.34
N ASP A 401 -24.35 19.45 9.40
CA ASP A 401 -23.97 20.38 10.44
C ASP A 401 -22.97 19.77 11.43
N GLY A 402 -22.26 20.65 12.16
CA GLY A 402 -21.28 20.23 13.14
C GLY A 402 -21.84 19.30 14.22
N ARG A 403 -23.12 19.46 14.59
CA ARG A 403 -23.79 18.59 15.56
C ARG A 403 -23.87 17.15 15.09
N GLU A 404 -24.41 16.92 13.88
CA GLU A 404 -24.58 15.58 13.30
C GLU A 404 -23.23 14.93 13.03
N ALA A 405 -22.25 15.71 12.56
CA ALA A 405 -20.90 15.22 12.31
C ALA A 405 -20.22 14.78 13.61
N VAL A 406 -20.22 15.61 14.66
CA VAL A 406 -19.59 15.29 15.94
C VAL A 406 -20.29 14.11 16.62
N LEU A 407 -21.63 14.11 16.69
CA LEU A 407 -22.38 13.03 17.33
C LEU A 407 -22.29 11.71 16.53
N GLY A 408 -22.21 11.77 15.20
CA GLY A 408 -21.95 10.63 14.35
C GLY A 408 -20.57 10.00 14.66
N LEU A 409 -19.54 10.82 14.76
CA LEU A 409 -18.20 10.35 15.12
C LEU A 409 -18.13 9.83 16.57
N VAL A 410 -18.87 10.43 17.51
CA VAL A 410 -19.01 9.93 18.88
C VAL A 410 -19.71 8.57 18.88
N THR A 411 -20.75 8.36 18.09
CA THR A 411 -21.43 7.07 17.97
C THR A 411 -20.46 5.99 17.44
N MET A 412 -19.62 6.32 16.45
CA MET A 412 -18.58 5.40 15.98
C MET A 412 -17.57 5.06 17.07
N LYS A 413 -17.11 6.08 17.83
CA LYS A 413 -16.22 5.90 18.97
C LYS A 413 -16.81 4.96 20.01
N GLU A 414 -18.03 5.25 20.49
CA GLU A 414 -18.70 4.43 21.52
C GLU A 414 -18.87 2.97 21.08
N ALA A 415 -19.22 2.74 19.82
CA ALA A 415 -19.34 1.40 19.25
C ALA A 415 -18.00 0.65 19.17
N LEU A 416 -16.88 1.35 18.99
CA LEU A 416 -15.54 0.75 18.98
C LEU A 416 -14.99 0.51 20.40
N GLU A 417 -15.32 1.38 21.37
CA GLU A 417 -14.91 1.25 22.77
C GLU A 417 -15.76 0.21 23.50
N ASP A 418 -16.99 -0.03 23.07
CA ASP A 418 -17.85 -1.12 23.52
C ASP A 418 -18.39 -1.94 22.34
N PRO A 419 -17.58 -2.86 21.78
CA PRO A 419 -17.97 -3.63 20.60
C PRO A 419 -19.19 -4.55 20.81
N ALA A 420 -19.61 -4.82 22.04
CA ALA A 420 -20.81 -5.59 22.32
C ALA A 420 -22.06 -4.89 21.80
N ARG A 421 -22.08 -3.55 21.79
CA ARG A 421 -23.18 -2.76 21.20
C ARG A 421 -23.41 -3.04 19.72
N LEU A 422 -22.33 -3.30 18.95
CA LEU A 422 -22.42 -3.65 17.53
C LEU A 422 -23.05 -5.03 17.31
N LEU A 423 -22.93 -5.94 18.27
CA LEU A 423 -23.50 -7.28 18.21
C LEU A 423 -24.96 -7.31 18.67
N LEU A 424 -25.33 -6.40 19.58
CA LEU A 424 -26.67 -6.32 20.18
C LEU A 424 -27.56 -5.27 19.50
N GLU A 425 -26.98 -4.50 18.55
CA GLU A 425 -27.67 -3.40 17.83
C GLU A 425 -28.32 -2.35 18.77
N VAL A 426 -27.61 -1.98 19.88
CA VAL A 426 -28.06 -1.00 20.89
C VAL A 426 -27.15 0.22 20.98
#